data_a7f0c2868fb080e093f1fdb7331bd078
#
_entry.id   a7f0c2868fb080e093f1fdb7331bd078
#
_cell.length_a   1.000
_cell.length_b   1.000
_cell.length_c   1.000
_cell.angle_alpha   90.00
_cell.angle_beta   90.00
_cell.angle_gamma   90.00
#
_symmetry.space_group_name_H-M   'P 1'
#
loop_
_entity.id
_entity.type
_entity.pdbx_description
1 polymer ?
#
loop_
_entity_poly.entity_id
_entity_poly.type
_entity_poly.pdbx_seq_one_letter_code
_entity_poly.pdbx_strand_id
1 'polypeptide(L)'
;MIELAVIINNKAKNATGASNYLKGLKEAGIIFKLYESEPEKLDSTIKRCITRYPMILVGGGDGSIRTAAQNCANTKTVLGVLALGTLNHFSKELNLPANVAEMVQAVKDKKTMLIDLAEVNGSVFVNNSSIGFYPKFAKRRDLYTRLYNKWLSYIPSFLDSLKKHDQFDLVIKSNELNLLLQTSFLMVSNNVYSYEFPITFKRDDFQKSMLGLYYFKYGKIRFMKLISTWFKNKSNFEIKESAHPLEIRFHNCNEVTVALDGDTMKMSTPLFYKSLPQSLNVLIKSSS
;
A
#
# COMPACT_ATOMS: atom_id res chain seq x y z
N MET A 1 16.25 12.04 27.88
CA MET A 1 14.87 11.51 27.64
C MET A 1 14.90 10.76 26.32
N ILE A 2 14.38 9.52 26.25
CA ILE A 2 14.35 8.73 25.00
C ILE A 2 13.27 9.32 24.11
N GLU A 3 13.65 9.88 22.96
CA GLU A 3 12.72 10.62 22.10
C GLU A 3 12.08 9.76 20.99
N LEU A 4 12.60 8.56 20.72
CA LEU A 4 12.05 7.68 19.69
C LEU A 4 12.12 6.19 20.04
N ALA A 5 11.24 5.40 19.44
CA ALA A 5 11.32 3.96 19.46
C ALA A 5 11.72 3.41 18.09
N VAL A 6 12.53 2.36 18.07
CA VAL A 6 12.82 1.56 16.88
C VAL A 6 12.13 0.21 17.04
N ILE A 7 11.25 -0.14 16.13
CA ILE A 7 10.45 -1.37 16.15
C ILE A 7 10.84 -2.20 14.94
N ILE A 8 11.42 -3.38 15.16
CA ILE A 8 11.88 -4.26 14.09
C ILE A 8 11.01 -5.52 14.05
N ASN A 9 10.42 -5.79 12.89
CA ASN A 9 9.82 -7.09 12.63
C ASN A 9 10.93 -8.12 12.39
N ASN A 10 11.09 -9.06 13.31
CA ASN A 10 12.18 -10.04 13.29
C ASN A 10 12.08 -11.06 12.13
N LYS A 11 10.90 -11.19 11.50
CA LYS A 11 10.69 -12.04 10.31
C LYS A 11 10.80 -11.27 8.99
N ALA A 12 11.22 -10.00 9.01
CA ALA A 12 11.52 -9.27 7.77
C ALA A 12 12.67 -9.94 7.01
N LYS A 13 12.58 -10.02 5.68
CA LYS A 13 13.59 -10.72 4.85
C LYS A 13 15.00 -10.17 5.01
N ASN A 14 15.15 -8.88 5.28
CA ASN A 14 16.42 -8.20 5.53
C ASN A 14 16.57 -7.77 7.00
N ALA A 15 16.08 -8.57 7.94
CA ALA A 15 16.20 -8.25 9.37
C ALA A 15 17.66 -8.01 9.81
N THR A 16 18.62 -8.70 9.17
CA THR A 16 20.07 -8.45 9.36
C THR A 16 20.49 -7.04 8.96
N GLY A 17 19.81 -6.41 7.99
CA GLY A 17 20.03 -5.01 7.61
C GLY A 17 19.64 -4.02 8.71
N ALA A 18 18.78 -4.42 9.65
CA ALA A 18 18.39 -3.59 10.78
C ALA A 18 19.59 -3.22 11.67
N SER A 19 20.55 -4.14 11.84
CA SER A 19 21.76 -3.91 12.65
C SER A 19 22.56 -2.70 12.19
N ASN A 20 22.62 -2.45 10.87
CA ASN A 20 23.33 -1.30 10.30
C ASN A 20 22.62 0.02 10.67
N TYR A 21 21.29 0.04 10.62
CA TYR A 21 20.51 1.21 11.05
C TYR A 21 20.69 1.47 12.55
N LEU A 22 20.60 0.44 13.40
CA LEU A 22 20.78 0.55 14.84
C LEU A 22 22.19 1.05 15.20
N LYS A 23 23.21 0.53 14.51
CA LYS A 23 24.61 0.97 14.66
C LYS A 23 24.76 2.44 14.27
N GLY A 24 24.29 2.84 13.08
CA GLY A 24 24.40 4.22 12.61
C GLY A 24 23.66 5.22 13.49
N LEU A 25 22.46 4.86 13.99
CA LEU A 25 21.72 5.71 14.94
C LEU A 25 22.50 5.91 16.24
N LYS A 26 23.11 4.85 16.79
CA LYS A 26 23.96 4.91 18.01
C LYS A 26 25.22 5.76 17.81
N GLU A 27 25.93 5.53 16.69
CA GLU A 27 27.15 6.29 16.33
C GLU A 27 26.86 7.79 16.13
N ALA A 28 25.63 8.10 15.65
CA ALA A 28 25.19 9.47 15.51
C ALA A 28 24.68 10.14 16.80
N GLY A 29 24.77 9.44 17.95
CA GLY A 29 24.32 9.91 19.26
C GLY A 29 22.80 9.95 19.44
N ILE A 30 22.04 9.28 18.58
CA ILE A 30 20.58 9.23 18.69
C ILE A 30 20.17 8.21 19.76
N ILE A 31 19.43 8.69 20.76
CA ILE A 31 18.94 7.85 21.86
C ILE A 31 17.60 7.25 21.48
N PHE A 32 17.48 5.93 21.51
CA PHE A 32 16.26 5.24 21.16
C PHE A 32 16.02 4.00 22.05
N LYS A 33 14.76 3.55 22.10
CA LYS A 33 14.38 2.26 22.67
C LYS A 33 14.10 1.28 21.55
N LEU A 34 14.79 0.14 21.58
CA LEU A 34 14.59 -0.95 20.62
C LEU A 34 13.46 -1.88 21.10
N TYR A 35 12.60 -2.25 20.17
CA TYR A 35 11.57 -3.28 20.28
C TYR A 35 11.70 -4.25 19.11
N GLU A 36 12.09 -5.49 19.40
CA GLU A 36 12.01 -6.59 18.44
C GLU A 36 10.64 -7.24 18.56
N SER A 37 9.94 -7.39 17.47
CA SER A 37 8.57 -7.87 17.46
C SER A 37 8.34 -8.98 16.45
N GLU A 38 7.65 -10.01 16.85
CA GLU A 38 7.06 -10.96 15.92
C GLU A 38 5.89 -10.32 15.16
N PRO A 39 5.57 -10.79 13.93
CA PRO A 39 4.49 -10.23 13.12
C PRO A 39 3.16 -10.14 13.86
N GLU A 40 2.84 -11.17 14.65
CA GLU A 40 1.58 -11.30 15.40
C GLU A 40 1.45 -10.27 16.54
N LYS A 41 2.58 -9.81 17.06
CA LYS A 41 2.66 -8.82 18.16
C LYS A 41 2.97 -7.41 17.67
N LEU A 42 3.24 -7.23 16.37
CA LEU A 42 3.67 -5.95 15.80
C LEU A 42 2.64 -4.85 16.04
N ASP A 43 1.37 -5.12 15.79
CA ASP A 43 0.27 -4.16 16.00
C ASP A 43 0.23 -3.67 17.46
N SER A 44 0.21 -4.58 18.41
CA SER A 44 0.17 -4.22 19.84
C SER A 44 1.42 -3.49 20.31
N THR A 45 2.59 -3.84 19.74
CA THR A 45 3.85 -3.14 20.03
C THR A 45 3.82 -1.72 19.52
N ILE A 46 3.35 -1.50 18.29
CA ILE A 46 3.21 -0.16 17.71
C ILE A 46 2.22 0.67 18.53
N LYS A 47 1.03 0.15 18.83
CA LYS A 47 0.02 0.82 19.67
C LYS A 47 0.60 1.31 21.00
N ARG A 48 1.39 0.50 21.65
CA ARG A 48 2.06 0.89 22.90
C ARG A 48 3.14 1.97 22.68
N CYS A 49 3.86 1.93 21.56
CA CYS A 49 4.92 2.89 21.30
C CYS A 49 4.38 4.28 20.92
N ILE A 50 3.33 4.36 20.12
CA ILE A 50 2.75 5.66 19.70
C ILE A 50 2.19 6.48 20.87
N THR A 51 1.82 5.84 21.99
CA THR A 51 1.38 6.53 23.21
C THR A 51 2.54 7.11 24.04
N ARG A 52 3.78 6.70 23.76
CA ARG A 52 4.96 7.03 24.59
C ARG A 52 6.03 7.83 23.86
N TYR A 53 6.07 7.71 22.54
CA TYR A 53 7.12 8.30 21.72
C TYR A 53 6.53 9.20 20.64
N PRO A 54 7.05 10.41 20.48
CA PRO A 54 6.60 11.32 19.41
C PRO A 54 7.04 10.85 18.02
N MET A 55 8.03 9.96 17.95
CA MET A 55 8.54 9.37 16.71
C MET A 55 8.79 7.87 16.91
N ILE A 56 8.39 7.07 15.93
CA ILE A 56 8.73 5.65 15.84
C ILE A 56 9.39 5.35 14.49
N LEU A 57 10.44 4.54 14.49
CA LEU A 57 11.02 3.96 13.28
C LEU A 57 10.57 2.50 13.21
N VAL A 58 9.90 2.13 12.12
CA VAL A 58 9.40 0.76 11.95
C VAL A 58 10.17 0.08 10.82
N GLY A 59 10.81 -1.03 11.16
CA GLY A 59 11.59 -1.86 10.25
C GLY A 59 10.83 -3.11 9.84
N GLY A 60 10.59 -3.26 8.54
CA GLY A 60 9.88 -4.41 7.99
C GLY A 60 9.60 -4.30 6.50
N GLY A 61 8.74 -5.19 6.00
CA GLY A 61 8.19 -5.13 4.64
C GLY A 61 6.91 -4.30 4.57
N ASP A 62 6.31 -4.23 3.37
CA ASP A 62 5.13 -3.41 3.09
C ASP A 62 3.96 -3.68 4.07
N GLY A 63 3.71 -4.94 4.46
CA GLY A 63 2.70 -5.28 5.47
C GLY A 63 2.99 -4.71 6.86
N SER A 64 4.26 -4.69 7.29
CA SER A 64 4.66 -4.07 8.56
C SER A 64 4.45 -2.55 8.53
N ILE A 65 4.75 -1.94 7.39
CA ILE A 65 4.57 -0.50 7.20
C ILE A 65 3.09 -0.13 7.14
N ARG A 66 2.25 -0.95 6.49
CA ARG A 66 0.79 -0.77 6.52
C ARG A 66 0.24 -0.86 7.95
N THR A 67 0.70 -1.83 8.75
CA THR A 67 0.33 -1.93 10.17
C THR A 67 0.75 -0.69 10.95
N ALA A 68 1.92 -0.15 10.68
CA ALA A 68 2.38 1.09 11.30
C ALA A 68 1.52 2.29 10.87
N ALA A 69 1.23 2.41 9.59
CA ALA A 69 0.37 3.48 9.05
C ALA A 69 -1.05 3.42 9.66
N GLN A 70 -1.64 2.22 9.78
CA GLN A 70 -2.94 1.99 10.44
C GLN A 70 -2.96 2.56 11.86
N ASN A 71 -1.90 2.31 12.63
CA ASN A 71 -1.85 2.74 14.04
C ASN A 71 -1.44 4.20 14.21
N CYS A 72 -0.61 4.73 13.32
CA CYS A 72 -0.18 6.14 13.34
C CYS A 72 -1.22 7.08 12.72
N ALA A 73 -2.19 6.56 11.97
CA ALA A 73 -3.24 7.35 11.33
C ALA A 73 -3.96 8.25 12.35
N ASN A 74 -4.10 9.54 12.01
CA ASN A 74 -4.72 10.57 12.85
C ASN A 74 -4.07 10.74 14.24
N THR A 75 -2.80 10.35 14.38
CA THR A 75 -2.00 10.63 15.58
C THR A 75 -0.95 11.72 15.30
N LYS A 76 -0.32 12.23 16.36
CA LYS A 76 0.81 13.16 16.23
C LYS A 76 2.15 12.45 16.05
N THR A 77 2.18 11.12 16.12
CA THR A 77 3.41 10.34 16.05
C THR A 77 3.98 10.37 14.64
N VAL A 78 5.26 10.68 14.53
CA VAL A 78 6.00 10.62 13.27
C VAL A 78 6.40 9.18 12.97
N LEU A 79 6.07 8.69 11.79
CA LEU A 79 6.48 7.38 11.31
C LEU A 79 7.73 7.50 10.41
N GLY A 80 8.85 6.95 10.85
CA GLY A 80 10.00 6.69 10.00
C GLY A 80 10.00 5.23 9.53
N VAL A 81 10.44 4.98 8.31
CA VAL A 81 10.39 3.67 7.67
C VAL A 81 11.78 3.12 7.42
N LEU A 82 12.11 2.00 8.04
CA LEU A 82 13.30 1.21 7.72
C LEU A 82 12.90 0.13 6.71
N ALA A 83 13.29 0.31 5.46
CA ALA A 83 12.88 -0.51 4.33
C ALA A 83 13.56 -1.89 4.32
N LEU A 84 13.12 -2.82 5.17
CA LEU A 84 13.68 -4.15 5.35
C LEU A 84 12.93 -5.25 4.56
N GLY A 85 11.96 -4.87 3.74
CA GLY A 85 11.21 -5.77 2.87
C GLY A 85 11.89 -6.01 1.53
N THR A 86 11.21 -6.80 0.67
CA THR A 86 11.71 -7.10 -0.69
C THR A 86 11.36 -6.01 -1.69
N LEU A 87 10.15 -5.47 -1.64
CA LEU A 87 9.62 -4.53 -2.62
C LEU A 87 9.70 -3.08 -2.12
N ASN A 88 9.29 -2.84 -0.88
CA ASN A 88 9.31 -1.53 -0.22
C ASN A 88 8.67 -0.43 -1.08
N HIS A 89 7.48 -0.73 -1.62
CA HIS A 89 6.77 0.15 -2.56
C HIS A 89 6.55 1.54 -1.97
N PHE A 90 6.02 1.59 -0.76
CA PHE A 90 5.74 2.83 -0.07
C PHE A 90 6.97 3.73 0.09
N SER A 91 8.08 3.17 0.57
CA SER A 91 9.31 3.94 0.77
C SER A 91 9.89 4.48 -0.52
N LYS A 92 9.81 3.70 -1.60
CA LYS A 92 10.32 4.09 -2.92
C LYS A 92 9.47 5.17 -3.57
N GLU A 93 8.15 5.03 -3.49
CA GLU A 93 7.21 5.96 -4.10
C GLU A 93 7.29 7.35 -3.46
N LEU A 94 7.38 7.40 -2.13
CA LEU A 94 7.56 8.63 -1.36
C LEU A 94 9.01 9.13 -1.29
N ASN A 95 9.95 8.41 -1.92
CA ASN A 95 11.38 8.73 -1.83
C ASN A 95 11.86 8.95 -0.38
N LEU A 96 11.42 8.06 0.54
CA LEU A 96 11.81 8.11 1.95
C LEU A 96 13.29 7.75 2.14
N PRO A 97 13.89 8.04 3.33
CA PRO A 97 15.26 7.66 3.63
C PRO A 97 15.52 6.17 3.33
N ALA A 98 16.43 5.88 2.41
CA ALA A 98 16.67 4.53 1.87
C ALA A 98 17.93 3.85 2.43
N ASN A 99 18.77 4.59 3.10
CA ASN A 99 20.01 4.09 3.70
C ASN A 99 20.25 4.68 5.09
N VAL A 100 21.29 4.18 5.78
CA VAL A 100 21.60 4.56 7.16
C VAL A 100 21.89 6.07 7.29
N ALA A 101 22.69 6.62 6.39
CA ALA A 101 23.09 8.04 6.46
C ALA A 101 21.88 8.96 6.26
N GLU A 102 21.03 8.69 5.27
CA GLU A 102 19.79 9.44 5.04
C GLU A 102 18.84 9.33 6.23
N MET A 103 18.71 8.14 6.84
CA MET A 103 17.83 7.94 8.01
C MET A 103 18.35 8.71 9.22
N VAL A 104 19.65 8.64 9.50
CA VAL A 104 20.29 9.38 10.59
C VAL A 104 20.07 10.89 10.42
N GLN A 105 20.28 11.39 9.20
CA GLN A 105 20.09 12.81 8.91
C GLN A 105 18.61 13.20 9.07
N ALA A 106 17.68 12.43 8.53
CA ALA A 106 16.25 12.69 8.65
C ALA A 106 15.79 12.74 10.11
N VAL A 107 16.28 11.81 10.96
CA VAL A 107 15.96 11.82 12.40
C VAL A 107 16.51 13.06 13.11
N LYS A 108 17.71 13.51 12.75
CA LYS A 108 18.30 14.74 13.31
C LYS A 108 17.52 15.98 12.90
N ASP A 109 17.16 16.07 11.64
CA ASP A 109 16.47 17.24 11.09
C ASP A 109 14.98 17.26 11.44
N LYS A 110 14.43 16.11 11.83
CA LYS A 110 13.00 15.93 12.15
C LYS A 110 12.07 16.46 11.04
N LYS A 111 12.51 16.37 9.77
CA LYS A 111 11.74 16.84 8.63
C LYS A 111 10.64 15.84 8.31
N THR A 112 9.41 16.31 8.32
CA THR A 112 8.24 15.44 8.13
C THR A 112 7.30 15.96 7.05
N MET A 113 6.43 15.09 6.57
CA MET A 113 5.36 15.39 5.62
C MET A 113 4.09 14.70 6.08
N LEU A 114 2.98 15.44 6.11
CA LEU A 114 1.66 14.85 6.25
C LEU A 114 1.21 14.30 4.90
N ILE A 115 0.77 13.06 4.89
CA ILE A 115 0.22 12.41 3.69
C ILE A 115 -1.18 11.87 3.95
N ASP A 116 -1.92 11.71 2.88
CA ASP A 116 -3.21 11.04 2.91
C ASP A 116 -3.02 9.53 3.09
N LEU A 117 -3.96 8.92 3.76
CA LEU A 117 -4.22 7.49 3.70
C LEU A 117 -5.60 7.25 3.09
N ALA A 118 -5.92 6.00 2.86
CA ALA A 118 -7.29 5.61 2.57
C ALA A 118 -7.67 4.37 3.39
N GLU A 119 -8.96 4.17 3.60
CA GLU A 119 -9.45 2.99 4.31
C GLU A 119 -10.61 2.34 3.58
N VAL A 120 -10.79 1.06 3.84
CA VAL A 120 -11.98 0.28 3.51
C VAL A 120 -12.46 -0.48 4.73
N ASN A 121 -13.72 -0.28 5.14
CA ASN A 121 -14.32 -0.90 6.33
C ASN A 121 -13.41 -0.83 7.58
N GLY A 122 -12.76 0.33 7.82
CA GLY A 122 -11.86 0.57 8.94
C GLY A 122 -10.43 0.03 8.78
N SER A 123 -10.13 -0.66 7.68
CA SER A 123 -8.78 -1.14 7.37
C SER A 123 -8.05 -0.16 6.47
N VAL A 124 -6.95 0.41 6.95
CA VAL A 124 -6.14 1.38 6.22
C VAL A 124 -5.28 0.70 5.15
N PHE A 125 -5.13 1.36 4.03
CA PHE A 125 -4.13 1.08 3.02
C PHE A 125 -3.41 2.36 2.60
N VAL A 126 -2.17 2.18 2.22
CA VAL A 126 -1.25 3.28 1.90
C VAL A 126 -1.22 3.55 0.40
N ASN A 127 -1.24 2.47 -0.39
CA ASN A 127 -1.15 2.53 -1.84
C ASN A 127 -2.50 2.26 -2.51
N ASN A 128 -2.96 1.02 -2.45
CA ASN A 128 -4.19 0.63 -3.10
C ASN A 128 -4.86 -0.59 -2.45
N SER A 129 -6.15 -0.68 -2.71
CA SER A 129 -7.00 -1.84 -2.45
C SER A 129 -7.49 -2.41 -3.76
N SER A 130 -7.56 -3.74 -3.90
CA SER A 130 -8.06 -4.37 -5.12
C SER A 130 -8.89 -5.61 -4.86
N ILE A 131 -9.80 -5.90 -5.79
CA ILE A 131 -10.75 -7.01 -5.74
C ILE A 131 -10.71 -7.76 -7.07
N GLY A 132 -10.91 -9.08 -7.03
CA GLY A 132 -10.98 -9.95 -8.20
C GLY A 132 -9.63 -10.49 -8.60
N PHE A 133 -9.18 -10.14 -9.77
CA PHE A 133 -8.00 -10.71 -10.40
C PHE A 133 -6.68 -10.49 -9.60
N TYR A 134 -6.45 -9.30 -9.08
CA TYR A 134 -5.19 -8.96 -8.39
C TYR A 134 -4.93 -9.77 -7.11
N PRO A 135 -5.88 -10.02 -6.22
CA PRO A 135 -5.66 -10.87 -5.04
C PRO A 135 -5.21 -12.29 -5.39
N LYS A 136 -5.78 -12.89 -6.44
CA LYS A 136 -5.39 -14.24 -6.92
C LYS A 136 -3.98 -14.22 -7.52
N PHE A 137 -3.61 -13.14 -8.19
CA PHE A 137 -2.28 -12.91 -8.75
C PHE A 137 -1.21 -12.77 -7.66
N ALA A 138 -1.47 -11.99 -6.61
CA ALA A 138 -0.55 -11.80 -5.49
C ALA A 138 -0.22 -13.11 -4.76
N LYS A 139 -1.21 -13.99 -4.54
CA LYS A 139 -0.99 -15.32 -3.93
C LYS A 139 -0.12 -16.25 -4.78
N ARG A 140 -0.22 -16.20 -6.11
CA ARG A 140 0.52 -17.09 -7.01
C ARG A 140 1.92 -16.57 -7.36
N ARG A 141 2.14 -15.27 -7.27
CA ARG A 141 3.44 -14.63 -7.53
C ARG A 141 4.58 -15.30 -6.76
N ASP A 142 4.37 -15.62 -5.49
CA ASP A 142 5.41 -16.21 -4.63
C ASP A 142 5.84 -17.61 -5.07
N LEU A 143 4.98 -18.33 -5.80
CA LEU A 143 5.30 -19.64 -6.39
C LEU A 143 6.23 -19.51 -7.60
N TYR A 144 6.00 -18.52 -8.46
CA TYR A 144 6.72 -18.34 -9.73
C TYR A 144 8.01 -17.53 -9.59
N THR A 145 8.15 -16.69 -8.55
CA THR A 145 9.42 -15.97 -8.27
C THR A 145 10.58 -16.90 -7.93
N ARG A 146 10.31 -18.16 -7.57
CA ARG A 146 11.33 -19.19 -7.35
C ARG A 146 11.82 -19.85 -8.64
N LEU A 147 11.04 -19.76 -9.74
CA LEU A 147 11.28 -20.52 -10.98
C LEU A 147 11.78 -19.66 -12.15
N TYR A 148 11.55 -18.36 -12.16
CA TYR A 148 11.86 -17.47 -13.28
C TYR A 148 12.45 -16.13 -12.83
N ASN A 149 13.22 -15.47 -13.72
CA ASN A 149 13.68 -14.10 -13.53
C ASN A 149 12.47 -13.18 -13.19
N LYS A 150 12.66 -12.29 -12.22
CA LYS A 150 11.61 -11.46 -11.58
C LYS A 150 10.54 -10.90 -12.53
N TRP A 151 10.89 -10.58 -13.75
CA TRP A 151 9.97 -10.00 -14.74
C TRP A 151 9.12 -11.05 -15.47
N LEU A 152 9.72 -12.16 -15.85
CA LEU A 152 9.03 -13.28 -16.56
C LEU A 152 8.08 -14.06 -15.65
N SER A 153 8.29 -14.04 -14.33
CA SER A 153 7.40 -14.71 -13.36
C SER A 153 6.00 -14.08 -13.28
N TYR A 154 5.84 -12.85 -13.73
CA TYR A 154 4.55 -12.17 -13.74
C TYR A 154 3.62 -12.67 -14.87
N ILE A 155 4.18 -13.09 -16.01
CA ILE A 155 3.42 -13.46 -17.20
C ILE A 155 2.56 -14.72 -16.98
N PRO A 156 3.08 -15.87 -16.50
CA PRO A 156 2.26 -17.06 -16.29
C PRO A 156 1.17 -16.86 -15.23
N SER A 157 1.52 -16.21 -14.10
CA SER A 157 0.54 -15.89 -13.04
C SER A 157 -0.57 -14.96 -13.55
N PHE A 158 -0.21 -14.00 -14.38
CA PHE A 158 -1.13 -13.10 -15.04
C PHE A 158 -2.06 -13.85 -15.99
N LEU A 159 -1.53 -14.71 -16.85
CA LEU A 159 -2.30 -15.52 -17.81
C LEU A 159 -3.23 -16.53 -17.13
N ASP A 160 -2.76 -17.23 -16.11
CA ASP A 160 -3.56 -18.17 -15.32
C ASP A 160 -4.68 -17.45 -14.54
N SER A 161 -4.40 -16.26 -14.06
CA SER A 161 -5.40 -15.42 -13.41
C SER A 161 -6.48 -14.97 -14.39
N LEU A 162 -6.17 -14.67 -15.64
CA LEU A 162 -7.14 -14.28 -16.67
C LEU A 162 -8.09 -15.42 -17.09
N LYS A 163 -7.68 -16.68 -16.94
CA LYS A 163 -8.49 -17.85 -17.38
C LYS A 163 -9.62 -18.23 -16.41
N LYS A 164 -9.52 -17.87 -15.13
CA LYS A 164 -10.44 -18.32 -14.06
C LYS A 164 -11.11 -17.14 -13.32
N HIS A 165 -11.73 -16.20 -14.03
CA HIS A 165 -12.31 -15.04 -13.37
C HIS A 165 -13.80 -15.17 -13.12
N ASP A 166 -14.14 -15.06 -11.82
CA ASP A 166 -15.46 -14.70 -11.39
C ASP A 166 -15.68 -13.23 -11.79
N GLN A 167 -16.77 -12.97 -12.45
CA GLN A 167 -17.25 -11.60 -12.67
C GLN A 167 -18.08 -11.18 -11.46
N PHE A 168 -17.92 -9.93 -11.08
CA PHE A 168 -18.73 -9.32 -10.04
C PHE A 168 -19.71 -8.37 -10.68
N ASP A 169 -21.00 -8.55 -10.35
CA ASP A 169 -22.02 -7.57 -10.59
C ASP A 169 -22.06 -6.65 -9.37
N LEU A 170 -21.71 -5.39 -9.57
CA LEU A 170 -21.56 -4.45 -8.48
C LEU A 170 -22.12 -3.06 -8.81
N VAL A 171 -22.53 -2.37 -7.77
CA VAL A 171 -22.95 -0.97 -7.80
C VAL A 171 -21.96 -0.16 -7.00
N ILE A 172 -21.42 0.90 -7.60
CA ILE A 172 -20.55 1.87 -6.93
C ILE A 172 -21.32 3.18 -6.79
N LYS A 173 -21.44 3.66 -5.56
CA LYS A 173 -22.14 4.91 -5.23
C LYS A 173 -21.22 5.85 -4.48
N SER A 174 -21.30 7.12 -4.82
CA SER A 174 -20.84 8.27 -4.05
C SER A 174 -21.77 9.44 -4.31
N ASN A 175 -21.46 10.61 -3.76
CA ASN A 175 -22.22 11.83 -4.08
C ASN A 175 -22.18 12.19 -5.59
N GLU A 176 -21.12 11.81 -6.28
CA GLU A 176 -20.84 12.17 -7.68
C GLU A 176 -20.92 10.99 -8.65
N LEU A 177 -20.87 9.76 -8.13
CA LEU A 177 -20.81 8.55 -8.94
C LEU A 177 -21.97 7.62 -8.63
N ASN A 178 -22.60 7.11 -9.69
CA ASN A 178 -23.58 6.02 -9.61
C ASN A 178 -23.32 5.09 -10.80
N LEU A 179 -22.54 4.03 -10.56
CA LEU A 179 -22.09 3.12 -11.60
C LEU A 179 -22.63 1.72 -11.36
N LEU A 180 -23.23 1.13 -12.38
CA LEU A 180 -23.55 -0.30 -12.43
C LEU A 180 -22.51 -0.98 -13.31
N LEU A 181 -21.77 -1.93 -12.75
CA LEU A 181 -20.64 -2.56 -13.40
C LEU A 181 -20.70 -4.07 -13.32
N GLN A 182 -20.33 -4.71 -14.42
CA GLN A 182 -19.92 -6.11 -14.43
C GLN A 182 -18.43 -6.16 -14.73
N THR A 183 -17.61 -6.52 -13.74
CA THR A 183 -16.17 -6.49 -13.88
C THR A 183 -15.49 -7.65 -13.16
N SER A 184 -14.34 -8.09 -13.66
CA SER A 184 -13.47 -9.07 -13.00
C SER A 184 -12.34 -8.41 -12.20
N PHE A 185 -12.20 -7.08 -12.28
CA PHE A 185 -11.15 -6.33 -11.61
C PHE A 185 -11.65 -4.95 -11.18
N LEU A 186 -11.41 -4.64 -9.93
CA LEU A 186 -11.63 -3.33 -9.37
C LEU A 186 -10.45 -2.98 -8.47
N MET A 187 -9.90 -1.79 -8.63
CA MET A 187 -8.87 -1.24 -7.73
C MET A 187 -9.29 0.16 -7.27
N VAL A 188 -9.08 0.43 -6.00
CA VAL A 188 -9.22 1.76 -5.41
C VAL A 188 -7.87 2.18 -4.87
N SER A 189 -7.35 3.31 -5.30
CA SER A 189 -6.08 3.87 -4.83
C SER A 189 -6.28 5.00 -3.83
N ASN A 190 -5.32 5.11 -2.94
CA ASN A 190 -5.12 6.30 -2.11
C ASN A 190 -4.44 7.37 -2.97
N ASN A 191 -5.16 8.39 -3.34
CA ASN A 191 -4.86 9.34 -4.41
C ASN A 191 -4.74 8.68 -5.80
N VAL A 192 -4.80 9.47 -6.83
CA VAL A 192 -4.85 8.99 -8.21
C VAL A 192 -3.46 8.75 -8.74
N TYR A 193 -3.26 7.61 -9.42
CA TYR A 193 -2.04 7.33 -10.14
C TYR A 193 -2.06 8.01 -11.51
N SER A 194 -1.02 8.76 -11.84
CA SER A 194 -0.71 9.13 -13.21
C SER A 194 -0.17 7.93 -13.97
N TYR A 195 -0.48 7.87 -15.25
CA TYR A 195 -0.04 6.82 -16.16
C TYR A 195 1.01 7.38 -17.11
N GLU A 196 2.23 6.86 -17.02
CA GLU A 196 3.30 7.16 -17.96
C GLU A 196 3.65 5.93 -18.80
N PHE A 197 3.78 6.14 -20.13
CA PHE A 197 4.28 5.08 -21.03
C PHE A 197 5.78 4.79 -20.74
N PRO A 198 6.29 3.52 -20.71
CA PRO A 198 5.64 2.28 -21.18
C PRO A 198 4.73 1.56 -20.18
N ILE A 199 4.68 1.79 -18.94
CA ILE A 199 3.72 1.30 -17.93
C ILE A 199 4.29 1.59 -16.54
N THR A 200 4.30 2.85 -16.17
CA THR A 200 4.65 3.25 -14.81
C THR A 200 3.42 3.92 -14.18
N PHE A 201 2.96 3.35 -13.09
CA PHE A 201 1.97 3.99 -12.24
C PHE A 201 2.71 4.74 -11.15
N LYS A 202 2.58 6.05 -11.11
CA LYS A 202 3.20 6.92 -10.12
C LYS A 202 2.14 7.85 -9.54
N ARG A 203 2.19 8.11 -8.27
CA ARG A 203 1.43 9.19 -7.64
C ARG A 203 2.34 10.41 -7.58
N ASP A 204 1.89 11.49 -8.18
CA ASP A 204 2.64 12.75 -8.17
C ASP A 204 2.30 13.58 -6.92
N ASP A 205 1.19 13.26 -6.26
CA ASP A 205 0.73 13.98 -5.08
C ASP A 205 0.12 13.00 -4.06
N PHE A 206 0.51 13.16 -2.81
CA PHE A 206 0.09 12.37 -1.66
C PHE A 206 -0.88 13.12 -0.73
N GLN A 207 -1.38 14.30 -1.16
CA GLN A 207 -2.19 15.21 -0.34
C GLN A 207 -3.46 15.69 -1.06
N LYS A 208 -3.85 15.04 -2.16
CA LYS A 208 -5.06 15.43 -2.93
C LYS A 208 -6.36 15.03 -2.28
N SER A 209 -6.31 14.14 -1.29
CA SER A 209 -7.50 13.63 -0.59
C SER A 209 -8.53 12.99 -1.51
N MET A 210 -8.07 12.33 -2.58
CA MET A 210 -8.89 11.73 -3.62
C MET A 210 -8.78 10.21 -3.58
N LEU A 211 -9.84 9.52 -3.95
CA LEU A 211 -9.81 8.09 -4.27
C LEU A 211 -9.74 7.92 -5.78
N GLY A 212 -8.77 7.15 -6.27
CA GLY A 212 -8.73 6.71 -7.66
C GLY A 212 -9.47 5.37 -7.81
N LEU A 213 -10.39 5.27 -8.76
CA LEU A 213 -11.16 4.07 -9.06
C LEU A 213 -10.79 3.55 -10.43
N TYR A 214 -10.33 2.31 -10.53
CA TYR A 214 -9.83 1.67 -11.74
C TYR A 214 -10.57 0.37 -11.99
N TYR A 215 -11.15 0.21 -13.18
CA TYR A 215 -11.95 -0.97 -13.50
C TYR A 215 -12.00 -1.23 -15.01
N PHE A 216 -12.39 -2.46 -15.38
CA PHE A 216 -12.71 -2.79 -16.77
C PHE A 216 -14.22 -2.64 -17.01
N LYS A 217 -14.57 -1.95 -18.09
CA LYS A 217 -15.95 -1.61 -18.45
C LYS A 217 -16.79 -2.79 -18.92
N TYR A 218 -16.15 -3.81 -19.48
CA TYR A 218 -16.80 -4.98 -20.04
C TYR A 218 -16.15 -6.28 -19.54
N GLY A 219 -16.98 -7.11 -18.92
CA GLY A 219 -16.77 -8.35 -18.17
C GLY A 219 -15.56 -9.23 -18.48
N LYS A 220 -15.44 -9.89 -19.61
CA LYS A 220 -14.32 -10.83 -19.85
C LYS A 220 -13.18 -10.17 -20.62
N ILE A 221 -12.02 -10.07 -19.96
CA ILE A 221 -10.78 -9.68 -20.62
C ILE A 221 -10.39 -10.82 -21.58
N ARG A 222 -10.54 -10.62 -22.88
CA ARG A 222 -9.84 -11.44 -23.87
C ARG A 222 -8.41 -10.90 -23.99
N PHE A 223 -7.42 -11.69 -23.57
CA PHE A 223 -6.00 -11.32 -23.57
C PHE A 223 -5.52 -10.74 -24.91
N MET A 224 -5.97 -11.31 -26.03
CA MET A 224 -5.69 -10.78 -27.37
C MET A 224 -6.24 -9.36 -27.59
N LYS A 225 -7.36 -9.01 -26.94
CA LYS A 225 -7.90 -7.65 -27.01
C LYS A 225 -7.15 -6.67 -26.12
N LEU A 226 -6.58 -7.11 -25.01
CA LEU A 226 -5.76 -6.27 -24.13
C LEU A 226 -4.49 -5.81 -24.84
N ILE A 227 -3.81 -6.69 -25.55
CA ILE A 227 -2.63 -6.37 -26.35
C ILE A 227 -3.01 -5.45 -27.54
N SER A 228 -4.13 -5.76 -28.23
CA SER A 228 -4.57 -4.95 -29.39
C SER A 228 -5.12 -3.57 -29.00
N THR A 229 -5.70 -3.42 -27.80
CA THR A 229 -6.16 -2.11 -27.28
C THR A 229 -5.03 -1.25 -26.75
N TRP A 230 -3.92 -1.84 -26.35
CA TRP A 230 -2.70 -1.10 -26.05
C TRP A 230 -2.14 -0.33 -27.25
N PHE A 231 -2.34 -0.87 -28.46
CA PHE A 231 -1.92 -0.24 -29.71
C PHE A 231 -3.01 0.60 -30.38
N LYS A 232 -4.26 0.55 -29.90
CA LYS A 232 -5.39 1.33 -30.46
C LYS A 232 -6.14 2.03 -29.31
N ASN A 233 -6.13 3.33 -29.30
CA ASN A 233 -6.68 4.31 -28.34
C ASN A 233 -8.15 4.11 -27.84
N LYS A 234 -8.65 2.88 -27.65
CA LYS A 234 -9.94 2.58 -27.01
C LYS A 234 -9.74 1.49 -25.95
N SER A 235 -9.19 1.88 -24.79
CA SER A 235 -9.05 0.95 -23.68
C SER A 235 -10.42 0.73 -22.99
N ASN A 236 -10.76 -0.53 -22.73
CA ASN A 236 -11.89 -0.88 -21.85
C ASN A 236 -11.54 -0.63 -20.36
N PHE A 237 -10.42 -0.03 -20.09
CA PHE A 237 -9.95 0.33 -18.76
C PHE A 237 -10.33 1.77 -18.47
N GLU A 238 -11.10 1.96 -17.42
CA GLU A 238 -11.53 3.29 -17.01
C GLU A 238 -10.92 3.68 -15.66
N ILE A 239 -10.65 4.97 -15.55
CA ILE A 239 -10.20 5.62 -14.33
C ILE A 239 -11.24 6.68 -13.97
N LYS A 240 -11.71 6.65 -12.74
CA LYS A 240 -12.56 7.68 -12.15
C LYS A 240 -11.92 8.17 -10.87
N GLU A 241 -12.25 9.37 -10.49
CA GLU A 241 -11.78 10.01 -9.27
C GLU A 241 -12.98 10.33 -8.38
N SER A 242 -12.79 10.30 -7.07
CA SER A 242 -13.81 10.73 -6.12
C SER A 242 -13.17 11.40 -4.92
N ALA A 243 -13.61 12.62 -4.62
CA ALA A 243 -13.30 13.30 -3.36
C ALA A 243 -14.21 12.80 -2.21
N HIS A 244 -15.26 12.07 -2.55
CA HIS A 244 -16.27 11.59 -1.59
C HIS A 244 -16.11 10.09 -1.32
N PRO A 245 -16.58 9.60 -0.17
CA PRO A 245 -16.61 8.18 0.13
C PRO A 245 -17.32 7.37 -0.95
N LEU A 246 -16.81 6.17 -1.20
CA LEU A 246 -17.38 5.21 -2.15
C LEU A 246 -18.02 4.06 -1.40
N GLU A 247 -19.26 3.75 -1.73
CA GLU A 247 -19.92 2.51 -1.34
C GLU A 247 -19.94 1.54 -2.51
N ILE A 248 -19.41 0.34 -2.32
CA ILE A 248 -19.36 -0.72 -3.32
C ILE A 248 -20.22 -1.89 -2.84
N ARG A 249 -21.35 -2.12 -3.48
CA ARG A 249 -22.27 -3.23 -3.22
C ARG A 249 -22.11 -4.31 -4.26
N PHE A 250 -22.08 -5.56 -3.82
CA PHE A 250 -22.04 -6.74 -4.66
C PHE A 250 -23.43 -7.38 -4.70
N HIS A 251 -23.93 -7.73 -5.88
CA HIS A 251 -25.32 -8.26 -5.97
C HIS A 251 -25.50 -9.63 -5.33
N ASN A 252 -24.52 -10.52 -5.45
CA ASN A 252 -24.66 -11.93 -5.01
C ASN A 252 -23.51 -12.38 -4.11
N CYS A 253 -22.95 -11.48 -3.31
CA CYS A 253 -21.78 -11.80 -2.51
C CYS A 253 -21.79 -11.01 -1.20
N ASN A 254 -21.86 -11.73 -0.07
CA ASN A 254 -21.83 -11.13 1.25
C ASN A 254 -20.41 -10.97 1.83
N GLU A 255 -19.43 -11.62 1.20
CA GLU A 255 -18.02 -11.56 1.59
C GLU A 255 -17.13 -11.60 0.33
N VAL A 256 -16.14 -10.74 0.28
CA VAL A 256 -15.17 -10.69 -0.82
C VAL A 256 -13.74 -10.72 -0.29
N THR A 257 -12.84 -11.27 -1.10
CA THR A 257 -11.41 -11.18 -0.83
C THR A 257 -10.88 -9.88 -1.40
N VAL A 258 -10.36 -9.05 -0.51
CA VAL A 258 -9.75 -7.74 -0.82
C VAL A 258 -8.24 -7.85 -0.62
N ALA A 259 -7.45 -7.30 -1.52
CA ALA A 259 -6.03 -7.08 -1.29
C ALA A 259 -5.83 -5.63 -0.85
N LEU A 260 -5.08 -5.40 0.22
CA LEU A 260 -4.63 -4.10 0.72
C LEU A 260 -3.12 -4.06 0.67
N ASP A 261 -2.56 -3.19 -0.15
CA ASP A 261 -1.10 -3.06 -0.34
C ASP A 261 -0.39 -4.40 -0.63
N GLY A 262 -1.12 -5.35 -1.24
CA GLY A 262 -0.63 -6.69 -1.57
C GLY A 262 -0.99 -7.81 -0.59
N ASP A 263 -1.44 -7.49 0.63
CA ASP A 263 -1.93 -8.47 1.60
C ASP A 263 -3.42 -8.74 1.40
N THR A 264 -3.83 -10.01 1.41
CA THR A 264 -5.22 -10.39 1.18
C THR A 264 -5.97 -10.67 2.47
N MET A 265 -7.19 -10.15 2.57
CA MET A 265 -8.12 -10.42 3.65
C MET A 265 -9.55 -10.57 3.13
N LYS A 266 -10.39 -11.23 3.91
CA LYS A 266 -11.83 -11.32 3.66
C LYS A 266 -12.54 -10.16 4.33
N MET A 267 -13.49 -9.56 3.61
CA MET A 267 -14.30 -8.45 4.11
C MET A 267 -15.76 -8.67 3.77
N SER A 268 -16.63 -8.34 4.73
CA SER A 268 -18.08 -8.30 4.48
C SER A 268 -18.42 -7.14 3.54
N THR A 269 -19.43 -7.36 2.69
CA THR A 269 -19.98 -6.33 1.82
C THR A 269 -21.21 -5.68 2.47
N PRO A 270 -21.54 -4.43 2.17
CA PRO A 270 -20.87 -3.52 1.23
C PRO A 270 -19.48 -3.05 1.71
N LEU A 271 -18.63 -2.66 0.76
CA LEU A 271 -17.35 -2.06 1.06
C LEU A 271 -17.47 -0.53 1.06
N PHE A 272 -17.04 0.09 2.14
CA PHE A 272 -17.04 1.55 2.30
C PHE A 272 -15.59 2.07 2.25
N TYR A 273 -15.27 2.78 1.18
CA TYR A 273 -13.97 3.42 1.00
C TYR A 273 -14.05 4.90 1.34
N LYS A 274 -13.06 5.41 2.00
CA LYS A 274 -12.88 6.87 2.17
C LYS A 274 -11.40 7.25 2.18
N SER A 275 -11.11 8.44 1.72
CA SER A 275 -9.83 9.09 1.96
C SER A 275 -9.73 9.54 3.41
N LEU A 276 -8.53 9.51 3.95
CA LEU A 276 -8.15 10.05 5.26
C LEU A 276 -7.14 11.17 5.00
N PRO A 277 -7.60 12.42 4.82
CA PRO A 277 -6.74 13.54 4.46
C PRO A 277 -5.68 13.80 5.50
N GLN A 278 -4.41 13.95 5.07
CA GLN A 278 -3.27 14.33 5.90
C GLN A 278 -3.19 13.58 7.24
N SER A 279 -3.55 12.29 7.20
CA SER A 279 -3.74 11.47 8.39
C SER A 279 -2.47 10.79 8.90
N LEU A 280 -1.40 10.76 8.10
CA LEU A 280 -0.14 10.13 8.49
C LEU A 280 1.01 11.13 8.38
N ASN A 281 1.73 11.31 9.49
CA ASN A 281 2.95 12.12 9.52
C ASN A 281 4.17 11.21 9.29
N VAL A 282 4.87 11.39 8.15
CA VAL A 282 6.02 10.55 7.78
C VAL A 282 7.32 11.33 7.83
N LEU A 283 8.38 10.67 8.29
CA LEU A 283 9.74 11.19 8.25
C LEU A 283 10.27 11.13 6.81
N ILE A 284 10.69 12.26 6.26
CA ILE A 284 11.17 12.38 4.88
C ILE A 284 12.66 12.69 4.81
N LYS A 285 13.26 12.52 3.63
CA LYS A 285 14.65 12.94 3.40
C LYS A 285 14.81 14.43 3.63
N SER A 286 15.93 14.79 4.23
CA SER A 286 16.37 16.18 4.23
C SER A 286 16.73 16.57 2.80
N SER A 287 16.28 17.73 2.36
CA SER A 287 16.73 18.29 1.09
C SER A 287 18.22 18.60 1.25
N SER A 288 19.06 18.00 0.44
CA SER A 288 20.46 18.42 0.28
C SER A 288 20.52 19.80 -0.33
#